data_5dedece944f952f169a864a22317eabf
#
_entry.id   5dedece944f952f169a864a22317eabf
#
_cell.length_a   1.000
_cell.length_b   1.000
_cell.length_c   1.000
_cell.angle_alpha   90.00
_cell.angle_beta   90.00
_cell.angle_gamma   90.00
#
_symmetry.space_group_name_H-M   'P 1'
#
loop_
_entity.id
_entity.type
_entity.pdbx_description
1 polymer ?
#
loop_
_entity_poly.entity_id
_entity_poly.type
_entity_poly.pdbx_seq_one_letter_code
_entity_poly.pdbx_strand_id
1 'polypeptide(L)'
;GVNVVGYIDNQAEKTVVIGAHYDHLGTGGEGSLYRDDETSIHNGADDNASGVAIMLKIANALRQAQSDKDNQEQSNYLFIAFSGEEIGLLVSNYFVKNPTIDTKKVSYMINMDMVGRLNEEKVVAVYGVGTSPRFKQALFANNDQGLTISEHDSGVGPSDHTSFYLADIPVLHFFTGQHSDYHKPSDDTEKLNYKGMEKISKYLLNIVNDLDSAEKLTFRKTKNESEEVPAFKVALGVVPDYLYSGEGMRIDGVSEEKPAQKAGMQKGDTVLKLGDQDTPDMMSYMKALSTFDEGQSTVVMFKRNGELMTVKITF
;
A
#
# COMPACT_ATOMS: atom_id res chain seq x y z
N GLY A 1 -3.00 17.11 -12.16
CA GLY A 1 -3.95 16.27 -11.47
C GLY A 1 -4.90 17.09 -10.62
N VAL A 2 -6.04 16.55 -10.29
CA VAL A 2 -7.06 17.17 -9.45
C VAL A 2 -7.49 16.14 -8.41
N ASN A 3 -7.35 16.45 -7.10
CA ASN A 3 -7.96 15.64 -6.06
C ASN A 3 -9.47 15.86 -6.04
N VAL A 4 -10.24 14.81 -5.86
CA VAL A 4 -11.68 14.90 -5.58
C VAL A 4 -11.90 14.74 -4.08
N VAL A 5 -12.54 15.72 -3.46
CA VAL A 5 -12.67 15.80 -2.00
C VAL A 5 -14.14 15.82 -1.62
N GLY A 6 -14.53 14.90 -0.71
CA GLY A 6 -15.84 14.88 -0.06
C GLY A 6 -15.70 15.10 1.45
N TYR A 7 -16.64 15.80 2.06
CA TYR A 7 -16.60 16.09 3.50
C TYR A 7 -17.94 15.81 4.16
N ILE A 8 -17.91 15.08 5.28
CA ILE A 8 -19.04 14.92 6.20
C ILE A 8 -18.73 15.76 7.43
N ASP A 9 -19.49 16.83 7.61
CA ASP A 9 -19.38 17.72 8.76
C ASP A 9 -20.34 17.28 9.87
N ASN A 10 -19.78 16.72 10.93
CA ASN A 10 -20.47 16.36 12.15
C ASN A 10 -20.29 17.43 13.24
N GLN A 11 -19.71 18.59 12.89
CA GLN A 11 -19.35 19.67 13.81
C GLN A 11 -18.40 19.20 14.93
N ALA A 12 -17.60 18.18 14.64
CA ALA A 12 -16.66 17.58 15.58
C ALA A 12 -15.33 18.35 15.62
N GLU A 13 -14.59 18.20 16.71
CA GLU A 13 -13.30 18.85 16.89
C GLU A 13 -12.17 18.20 16.07
N LYS A 14 -12.32 16.91 15.76
CA LYS A 14 -11.31 16.12 15.03
C LYS A 14 -11.85 15.64 13.68
N THR A 15 -10.95 15.36 12.77
CA THR A 15 -11.25 14.87 11.42
C THR A 15 -10.49 13.56 11.15
N VAL A 16 -11.15 12.59 10.54
CA VAL A 16 -10.55 11.38 9.99
C VAL A 16 -10.44 11.54 8.49
N VAL A 17 -9.27 11.22 7.92
CA VAL A 17 -9.05 11.20 6.47
C VAL A 17 -9.15 9.77 5.97
N ILE A 18 -9.90 9.55 4.91
CA ILE A 18 -10.05 8.26 4.24
C ILE A 18 -9.75 8.48 2.76
N GLY A 19 -8.72 7.81 2.24
CA GLY A 19 -8.19 8.07 0.91
C GLY A 19 -7.92 6.81 0.09
N ALA A 20 -7.95 7.02 -1.22
CA ALA A 20 -7.50 6.09 -2.25
C ALA A 20 -7.13 6.91 -3.50
N HIS A 21 -6.12 6.51 -4.26
CA HIS A 21 -5.90 7.17 -5.55
C HIS A 21 -6.87 6.66 -6.61
N TYR A 22 -7.16 7.51 -7.61
CA TYR A 22 -8.09 7.19 -8.68
C TYR A 22 -7.49 7.33 -10.07
N ASP A 23 -6.25 7.79 -10.16
CA ASP A 23 -5.47 7.74 -11.38
C ASP A 23 -4.89 6.35 -11.59
N HIS A 24 -4.56 6.06 -12.85
CA HIS A 24 -3.83 4.87 -13.27
C HIS A 24 -3.07 5.17 -14.57
N LEU A 25 -2.42 4.18 -15.17
CA LEU A 25 -1.46 4.32 -16.26
C LEU A 25 -2.08 4.68 -17.62
N GLY A 26 -3.41 4.79 -17.76
CA GLY A 26 -4.08 5.17 -19.00
C GLY A 26 -3.78 4.19 -20.14
N THR A 27 -3.07 4.63 -21.15
CA THR A 27 -2.66 3.79 -22.30
C THR A 27 -1.29 3.13 -22.11
N GLY A 28 -0.78 3.10 -20.90
CA GLY A 28 0.54 2.56 -20.57
C GLY A 28 1.64 3.62 -20.65
N GLY A 29 2.87 3.19 -20.83
CA GLY A 29 4.06 4.04 -20.82
C GLY A 29 4.95 3.80 -19.62
N GLU A 30 5.46 4.86 -18.99
CA GLU A 30 6.27 4.75 -17.79
C GLU A 30 5.45 4.09 -16.67
N GLY A 31 6.02 3.11 -15.97
CA GLY A 31 5.34 2.32 -14.94
C GLY A 31 4.63 1.06 -15.45
N SER A 32 4.25 0.97 -16.73
CA SER A 32 3.60 -0.21 -17.29
C SER A 32 4.51 -1.44 -17.30
N LEU A 33 3.93 -2.58 -16.90
CA LEU A 33 4.56 -3.91 -17.00
C LEU A 33 4.04 -4.71 -18.21
N TYR A 34 3.23 -4.11 -19.06
CA TYR A 34 2.79 -4.67 -20.34
C TYR A 34 3.89 -4.50 -21.40
N ARG A 35 4.17 -5.56 -22.16
CA ARG A 35 5.32 -5.63 -23.08
C ARG A 35 4.96 -5.87 -24.54
N ASP A 36 3.66 -5.96 -24.86
CA ASP A 36 3.23 -6.06 -26.24
C ASP A 36 3.38 -4.73 -26.98
N ASP A 37 3.57 -4.79 -28.29
CA ASP A 37 3.77 -3.60 -29.13
C ASP A 37 2.48 -2.77 -29.34
N GLU A 38 1.33 -3.33 -28.97
CA GLU A 38 0.05 -2.65 -29.11
C GLU A 38 -0.26 -1.78 -27.88
N THR A 39 -0.65 -0.55 -28.12
CA THR A 39 -1.15 0.35 -27.09
C THR A 39 -2.47 -0.18 -26.54
N SER A 40 -2.52 -0.45 -25.24
CA SER A 40 -3.70 -0.97 -24.56
C SER A 40 -4.06 -0.13 -23.34
N ILE A 41 -5.37 -0.01 -23.06
CA ILE A 41 -5.85 0.69 -21.87
C ILE A 41 -5.55 -0.15 -20.64
N HIS A 42 -4.92 0.47 -19.67
CA HIS A 42 -4.71 -0.11 -18.33
C HIS A 42 -5.92 0.26 -17.47
N ASN A 43 -6.76 -0.73 -17.15
CA ASN A 43 -8.05 -0.49 -16.51
C ASN A 43 -7.91 -0.17 -15.02
N GLY A 44 -6.89 -0.72 -14.32
CA GLY A 44 -6.64 -0.44 -12.91
C GLY A 44 -7.80 -0.85 -12.01
N ALA A 45 -8.36 -2.04 -12.23
CA ALA A 45 -9.53 -2.47 -11.46
C ALA A 45 -9.18 -2.70 -9.98
N ASP A 46 -8.04 -3.36 -9.72
CA ASP A 46 -7.52 -3.46 -8.35
C ASP A 46 -6.68 -2.23 -8.00
N ASP A 47 -5.88 -1.76 -8.93
CA ASP A 47 -4.97 -0.62 -8.80
C ASP A 47 -5.48 0.62 -9.56
N ASN A 48 -6.34 1.56 -9.00
CA ASN A 48 -6.87 1.38 -7.64
C ASN A 48 -8.38 1.70 -7.58
N ALA A 49 -9.15 1.22 -8.56
CA ALA A 49 -10.61 1.37 -8.49
C ALA A 49 -11.20 0.59 -7.29
N SER A 50 -10.53 -0.48 -6.83
CA SER A 50 -10.95 -1.24 -5.65
C SER A 50 -10.94 -0.41 -4.37
N GLY A 51 -9.86 0.36 -4.15
CA GLY A 51 -9.74 1.28 -3.01
C GLY A 51 -10.77 2.39 -3.06
N VAL A 52 -10.97 3.01 -4.23
CA VAL A 52 -12.01 4.04 -4.43
C VAL A 52 -13.41 3.50 -4.15
N ALA A 53 -13.72 2.28 -4.60
CA ALA A 53 -15.03 1.66 -4.37
C ALA A 53 -15.29 1.41 -2.88
N ILE A 54 -14.30 0.93 -2.12
CA ILE A 54 -14.42 0.75 -0.67
C ILE A 54 -14.55 2.12 0.03
N MET A 55 -13.76 3.12 -0.37
CA MET A 55 -13.88 4.48 0.17
C MET A 55 -15.30 5.03 0.01
N LEU A 56 -15.89 4.90 -1.18
CA LEU A 56 -17.27 5.35 -1.45
C LEU A 56 -18.30 4.58 -0.62
N LYS A 57 -18.09 3.27 -0.41
CA LYS A 57 -18.97 2.46 0.44
C LYS A 57 -18.91 2.91 1.90
N ILE A 58 -17.72 3.20 2.42
CA ILE A 58 -17.55 3.73 3.78
C ILE A 58 -18.20 5.11 3.89
N ALA A 59 -17.98 6.00 2.90
CA ALA A 59 -18.59 7.32 2.87
C ALA A 59 -20.12 7.26 2.92
N ASN A 60 -20.72 6.34 2.16
CA ASN A 60 -22.17 6.15 2.19
C ASN A 60 -22.66 5.64 3.55
N ALA A 61 -21.96 4.69 4.19
CA ALA A 61 -22.33 4.17 5.51
C ALA A 61 -22.26 5.25 6.58
N LEU A 62 -21.19 6.05 6.64
CA LEU A 62 -21.02 7.15 7.58
C LEU A 62 -22.01 8.28 7.33
N ARG A 63 -22.35 8.56 6.06
CA ARG A 63 -23.39 9.54 5.72
C ARG A 63 -24.78 9.09 6.19
N GLN A 64 -25.09 7.80 6.11
CA GLN A 64 -26.34 7.24 6.62
C GLN A 64 -26.38 7.31 8.16
N ALA A 65 -25.26 6.98 8.84
CA ALA A 65 -25.15 7.09 10.30
C ALA A 65 -25.37 8.54 10.79
N GLN A 66 -24.85 9.55 10.09
CA GLN A 66 -25.09 10.95 10.39
C GLN A 66 -26.58 11.34 10.39
N SER A 67 -27.40 10.63 9.63
CA SER A 67 -28.85 10.90 9.55
C SER A 67 -29.61 10.33 10.75
N ASP A 68 -28.99 9.47 11.54
CA ASP A 68 -29.57 8.93 12.75
C ASP A 68 -29.31 9.89 13.93
N LYS A 69 -30.37 10.48 14.44
CA LYS A 69 -30.31 11.51 15.52
C LYS A 69 -29.77 10.99 16.85
N ASP A 70 -29.79 9.69 17.05
CA ASP A 70 -29.29 9.03 18.27
C ASP A 70 -27.77 8.74 18.18
N ASN A 71 -27.17 8.88 17.00
CA ASN A 71 -25.75 8.62 16.74
C ASN A 71 -25.00 9.96 16.71
N GLN A 72 -24.25 10.26 17.78
CA GLN A 72 -23.39 11.45 17.86
C GLN A 72 -21.97 11.06 17.45
N GLU A 73 -21.69 11.11 16.14
CA GLU A 73 -20.34 10.96 15.59
C GLU A 73 -19.41 12.02 16.21
N GLN A 74 -18.25 11.59 16.71
CA GLN A 74 -17.25 12.44 17.35
C GLN A 74 -16.14 12.90 16.42
N SER A 75 -16.23 12.55 15.13
CA SER A 75 -15.30 12.97 14.09
C SER A 75 -16.02 13.53 12.87
N ASN A 76 -15.38 14.47 12.20
CA ASN A 76 -15.68 14.78 10.81
C ASN A 76 -14.93 13.81 9.92
N TYR A 77 -15.44 13.55 8.71
CA TYR A 77 -14.80 12.63 7.78
C TYR A 77 -14.46 13.35 6.48
N LEU A 78 -13.20 13.27 6.08
CA LEU A 78 -12.67 13.79 4.83
C LEU A 78 -12.30 12.62 3.91
N PHE A 79 -12.99 12.50 2.80
CA PHE A 79 -12.72 11.52 1.77
C PHE A 79 -11.91 12.17 0.66
N ILE A 80 -10.82 11.55 0.24
CA ILE A 80 -9.98 12.09 -0.82
C ILE A 80 -9.68 10.99 -1.84
N ALA A 81 -10.15 11.19 -3.08
CA ALA A 81 -9.64 10.45 -4.22
C ALA A 81 -8.44 11.22 -4.76
N PHE A 82 -7.25 10.66 -4.57
CA PHE A 82 -5.99 11.27 -5.00
C PHE A 82 -5.75 11.07 -6.49
N SER A 83 -5.07 12.02 -7.11
CA SER A 83 -4.56 11.91 -8.47
C SER A 83 -3.04 12.02 -8.46
N GLY A 84 -2.36 11.35 -9.42
CA GLY A 84 -0.91 11.44 -9.55
C GLY A 84 -0.13 10.65 -8.49
N GLU A 85 -0.72 9.58 -7.99
CA GLU A 85 -0.04 8.58 -7.16
C GLU A 85 1.02 7.86 -7.98
N GLU A 86 0.64 7.33 -9.15
CA GLU A 86 1.44 6.55 -10.09
C GLU A 86 2.69 7.28 -10.62
N ILE A 87 2.73 8.60 -10.49
CA ILE A 87 3.85 9.44 -10.87
C ILE A 87 4.62 10.01 -9.67
N GLY A 88 4.52 9.35 -8.50
CA GLY A 88 5.31 9.63 -7.31
C GLY A 88 4.62 10.46 -6.24
N LEU A 89 3.37 10.15 -5.90
CA LEU A 89 2.61 10.73 -4.77
C LEU A 89 2.44 12.27 -4.88
N LEU A 90 2.45 12.82 -6.10
CA LEU A 90 2.55 14.28 -6.30
C LEU A 90 1.42 15.04 -5.63
N VAL A 91 0.21 14.50 -5.69
CA VAL A 91 -0.98 15.27 -5.32
C VAL A 91 -1.40 15.05 -3.86
N SER A 92 -1.10 13.90 -3.25
CA SER A 92 -1.19 13.75 -1.79
C SER A 92 -0.18 14.63 -1.07
N ASN A 93 1.05 14.70 -1.60
CA ASN A 93 2.10 15.61 -1.09
C ASN A 93 1.68 17.08 -1.24
N TYR A 94 1.08 17.45 -2.38
CA TYR A 94 0.52 18.80 -2.57
C TYR A 94 -0.59 19.10 -1.57
N PHE A 95 -1.53 18.15 -1.35
CA PHE A 95 -2.64 18.32 -0.41
C PHE A 95 -2.13 18.58 1.01
N VAL A 96 -1.17 17.79 1.48
CA VAL A 96 -0.61 17.95 2.83
C VAL A 96 0.11 19.30 3.01
N LYS A 97 0.77 19.81 1.95
CA LYS A 97 1.44 21.12 1.96
C LYS A 97 0.48 22.29 1.78
N ASN A 98 -0.67 22.06 1.12
CA ASN A 98 -1.67 23.09 0.83
C ASN A 98 -3.08 22.56 1.23
N PRO A 99 -3.30 22.25 2.50
CA PRO A 99 -4.51 21.56 2.93
C PRO A 99 -5.73 22.47 2.85
N THR A 100 -6.89 21.89 2.52
CA THR A 100 -8.19 22.56 2.52
C THR A 100 -8.87 22.54 3.90
N ILE A 101 -8.26 21.84 4.87
CA ILE A 101 -8.70 21.74 6.26
C ILE A 101 -7.55 22.04 7.21
N ASP A 102 -7.82 22.27 8.49
CA ASP A 102 -6.77 22.34 9.51
C ASP A 102 -6.19 20.95 9.81
N THR A 103 -4.99 20.65 9.30
CA THR A 103 -4.31 19.36 9.50
C THR A 103 -4.03 19.06 10.97
N LYS A 104 -3.94 20.06 11.84
CA LYS A 104 -3.80 19.85 13.28
C LYS A 104 -5.01 19.17 13.90
N LYS A 105 -6.17 19.24 13.25
CA LYS A 105 -7.39 18.54 13.67
C LYS A 105 -7.49 17.13 13.11
N VAL A 106 -6.63 16.73 12.17
CA VAL A 106 -6.63 15.36 11.65
C VAL A 106 -6.16 14.40 12.74
N SER A 107 -7.01 13.43 13.05
CA SER A 107 -6.73 12.40 14.05
C SER A 107 -5.86 11.30 13.46
N TYR A 108 -6.23 10.80 12.28
CA TYR A 108 -5.50 9.79 11.53
C TYR A 108 -5.99 9.75 10.08
N MET A 109 -5.22 9.04 9.25
CA MET A 109 -5.58 8.77 7.85
C MET A 109 -5.60 7.27 7.59
N ILE A 110 -6.62 6.79 6.88
CA ILE A 110 -6.70 5.45 6.30
C ILE A 110 -6.51 5.56 4.80
N ASN A 111 -5.55 4.83 4.26
CA ASN A 111 -5.31 4.68 2.83
C ASN A 111 -5.67 3.27 2.38
N MET A 112 -6.28 3.16 1.23
CA MET A 112 -6.60 1.89 0.59
C MET A 112 -6.02 1.88 -0.81
N ASP A 113 -5.21 0.86 -1.08
CA ASP A 113 -4.56 0.69 -2.37
C ASP A 113 -4.46 -0.80 -2.66
N MET A 114 -4.99 -1.22 -3.82
CA MET A 114 -5.08 -2.63 -4.21
C MET A 114 -5.71 -3.51 -3.13
N VAL A 115 -6.98 -3.28 -2.83
CA VAL A 115 -7.74 -4.01 -1.79
C VAL A 115 -8.80 -4.96 -2.38
N GLY A 116 -8.73 -5.23 -3.68
CA GLY A 116 -9.70 -6.02 -4.43
C GLY A 116 -9.31 -7.48 -4.66
N ARG A 117 -8.09 -7.91 -4.33
CA ARG A 117 -7.59 -9.27 -4.61
C ARG A 117 -7.33 -10.08 -3.33
N LEU A 118 -8.21 -9.97 -2.32
CA LEU A 118 -8.09 -10.77 -1.10
C LEU A 118 -7.98 -12.27 -1.45
N ASN A 119 -6.88 -12.90 -1.02
CA ASN A 119 -6.56 -14.30 -1.29
C ASN A 119 -7.39 -15.27 -0.43
N GLU A 120 -7.21 -16.58 -0.62
CA GLU A 120 -7.93 -17.63 0.12
C GLU A 120 -7.55 -17.65 1.61
N GLU A 121 -6.31 -17.31 1.95
CA GLU A 121 -5.79 -17.18 3.30
C GLU A 121 -6.28 -15.89 3.99
N LYS A 122 -6.98 -15.03 3.23
CA LYS A 122 -7.55 -13.75 3.67
C LYS A 122 -6.52 -12.80 4.26
N VAL A 123 -5.32 -12.78 3.69
CA VAL A 123 -4.23 -11.92 4.15
C VAL A 123 -4.44 -10.50 3.69
N VAL A 124 -4.36 -9.57 4.64
CA VAL A 124 -4.33 -8.12 4.40
C VAL A 124 -3.09 -7.55 5.06
N ALA A 125 -2.22 -6.94 4.30
CA ALA A 125 -1.11 -6.16 4.85
C ALA A 125 -1.63 -4.82 5.33
N VAL A 126 -1.20 -4.43 6.54
CA VAL A 126 -1.54 -3.14 7.13
C VAL A 126 -0.26 -2.45 7.56
N TYR A 127 0.09 -1.38 6.84
CA TYR A 127 1.26 -0.55 7.14
C TYR A 127 0.87 0.62 8.04
N GLY A 128 1.87 1.21 8.71
CA GLY A 128 1.67 2.34 9.60
C GLY A 128 1.17 1.98 10.99
N VAL A 129 1.13 0.69 11.35
CA VAL A 129 0.60 0.22 12.63
C VAL A 129 1.36 0.82 13.82
N GLY A 130 2.66 1.08 13.67
CA GLY A 130 3.50 1.72 14.68
C GLY A 130 3.26 3.22 14.85
N THR A 131 2.55 3.88 13.92
CA THR A 131 2.38 5.34 13.91
C THR A 131 1.41 5.86 14.98
N SER A 132 0.63 4.98 15.62
CA SER A 132 -0.16 5.28 16.81
C SER A 132 -0.25 4.08 17.76
N PRO A 133 -0.19 4.28 19.09
CA PRO A 133 -0.33 3.20 20.06
C PRO A 133 -1.72 2.54 20.04
N ARG A 134 -2.73 3.19 19.48
CA ARG A 134 -4.11 2.70 19.40
C ARG A 134 -4.33 1.70 18.28
N PHE A 135 -3.53 1.71 17.23
CA PHE A 135 -3.81 0.95 16.01
C PHE A 135 -3.80 -0.56 16.22
N LYS A 136 -2.78 -1.13 16.91
CA LYS A 136 -2.73 -2.58 17.15
C LYS A 136 -3.98 -3.09 17.87
N GLN A 137 -4.44 -2.36 18.88
CA GLN A 137 -5.64 -2.72 19.62
C GLN A 137 -6.90 -2.64 18.74
N ALA A 138 -7.04 -1.56 17.96
CA ALA A 138 -8.19 -1.38 17.06
C ALA A 138 -8.23 -2.46 15.96
N LEU A 139 -7.09 -2.78 15.34
CA LEU A 139 -6.98 -3.85 14.35
C LEU A 139 -7.42 -5.21 14.92
N PHE A 140 -6.92 -5.55 16.11
CA PHE A 140 -7.25 -6.83 16.75
C PHE A 140 -8.72 -6.90 17.19
N ALA A 141 -9.22 -5.85 17.85
CA ALA A 141 -10.56 -5.86 18.43
C ALA A 141 -11.69 -5.90 17.39
N ASN A 142 -11.43 -5.35 16.20
CA ASN A 142 -12.45 -5.18 15.17
C ASN A 142 -12.40 -6.21 14.03
N ASN A 143 -11.56 -7.24 14.16
CA ASN A 143 -11.40 -8.28 13.13
C ASN A 143 -12.44 -9.40 13.25
N ASP A 144 -13.71 -9.06 13.17
CA ASP A 144 -14.84 -10.00 13.13
C ASP A 144 -15.02 -10.70 11.78
N GLN A 145 -14.33 -10.23 10.72
CA GLN A 145 -14.37 -10.80 9.39
C GLN A 145 -13.41 -11.99 9.21
N GLY A 146 -12.59 -12.29 10.21
CA GLY A 146 -11.61 -13.38 10.18
C GLY A 146 -10.53 -13.18 9.13
N LEU A 147 -10.05 -11.95 8.99
CA LEU A 147 -8.91 -11.60 8.14
C LEU A 147 -7.60 -11.98 8.83
N THR A 148 -6.61 -12.36 8.06
CA THR A 148 -5.24 -12.54 8.53
C THR A 148 -4.50 -11.22 8.33
N ILE A 149 -4.18 -10.52 9.42
CA ILE A 149 -3.53 -9.21 9.35
C ILE A 149 -2.02 -9.37 9.39
N SER A 150 -1.33 -8.94 8.33
CA SER A 150 0.13 -8.79 8.27
C SER A 150 0.48 -7.36 8.70
N GLU A 151 0.92 -7.20 9.95
CA GLU A 151 1.21 -5.88 10.53
C GLU A 151 2.61 -5.40 10.17
N HIS A 152 2.70 -4.13 9.71
CA HIS A 152 3.95 -3.42 9.43
C HIS A 152 3.95 -2.08 10.16
N ASP A 153 4.97 -1.84 10.98
CA ASP A 153 5.02 -0.66 11.85
C ASP A 153 5.30 0.65 11.08
N SER A 154 6.06 0.60 9.97
CA SER A 154 6.48 1.79 9.21
C SER A 154 5.29 2.59 8.68
N GLY A 155 5.32 3.91 8.88
CA GLY A 155 4.39 4.86 8.28
C GLY A 155 4.81 5.32 6.88
N VAL A 156 5.98 4.89 6.42
CA VAL A 156 6.47 5.15 5.06
C VAL A 156 6.25 3.92 4.19
N GLY A 157 5.75 4.13 3.01
CA GLY A 157 5.51 3.10 2.01
C GLY A 157 5.19 3.69 0.63
N PRO A 158 4.93 2.85 -0.37
CA PRO A 158 4.80 3.28 -1.76
C PRO A 158 3.37 3.73 -2.11
N SER A 159 2.66 4.43 -1.22
CA SER A 159 1.34 4.98 -1.50
C SER A 159 1.06 6.25 -0.69
N ASP A 160 -0.07 6.90 -0.92
CA ASP A 160 -0.45 8.25 -0.45
C ASP A 160 -0.38 8.47 1.06
N HIS A 161 -0.48 7.41 1.88
CA HIS A 161 -0.34 7.48 3.34
C HIS A 161 1.01 8.08 3.78
N THR A 162 2.06 7.87 2.99
CA THR A 162 3.39 8.41 3.26
C THR A 162 3.40 9.94 3.37
N SER A 163 2.64 10.62 2.51
CA SER A 163 2.53 12.09 2.56
C SER A 163 1.96 12.58 3.89
N PHE A 164 0.96 11.88 4.43
CA PHE A 164 0.35 12.21 5.73
C PHE A 164 1.26 11.86 6.91
N TYR A 165 1.93 10.71 6.85
CA TYR A 165 2.92 10.34 7.87
C TYR A 165 4.04 11.39 7.99
N LEU A 166 4.55 11.89 6.85
CA LEU A 166 5.58 12.93 6.83
C LEU A 166 5.09 14.29 7.37
N ALA A 167 3.77 14.45 7.54
CA ALA A 167 3.15 15.58 8.21
C ALA A 167 2.74 15.30 9.67
N ASP A 168 3.35 14.30 10.30
CA ASP A 168 3.11 13.89 11.69
C ASP A 168 1.65 13.46 11.96
N ILE A 169 0.97 12.90 10.96
CA ILE A 169 -0.38 12.33 11.09
C ILE A 169 -0.26 10.80 11.18
N PRO A 170 -0.91 10.14 12.17
CA PRO A 170 -0.99 8.70 12.24
C PRO A 170 -1.66 8.12 10.99
N VAL A 171 -1.12 7.03 10.42
CA VAL A 171 -1.61 6.44 9.17
C VAL A 171 -1.80 4.94 9.29
N LEU A 172 -2.82 4.41 8.61
CA LEU A 172 -2.97 3.00 8.27
C LEU A 172 -3.11 2.89 6.76
N HIS A 173 -2.37 1.98 6.15
CA HIS A 173 -2.48 1.67 4.73
C HIS A 173 -2.79 0.19 4.55
N PHE A 174 -3.88 -0.10 3.84
CA PHE A 174 -4.41 -1.44 3.61
C PHE A 174 -4.12 -1.89 2.18
N PHE A 175 -3.63 -3.13 2.05
CA PHE A 175 -3.16 -3.69 0.80
C PHE A 175 -3.38 -5.21 0.80
N THR A 176 -3.88 -5.80 -0.31
CA THR A 176 -4.13 -7.25 -0.41
C THR A 176 -3.05 -8.00 -1.17
N GLY A 177 -1.98 -7.32 -1.56
CA GLY A 177 -0.85 -7.92 -2.25
C GLY A 177 -0.82 -7.61 -3.74
N GLN A 178 0.37 -7.71 -4.31
CA GLN A 178 0.60 -7.56 -5.72
C GLN A 178 0.20 -8.86 -6.45
N HIS A 179 -0.21 -8.76 -7.71
CA HIS A 179 -0.64 -9.89 -8.52
C HIS A 179 -0.06 -9.80 -9.95
N SER A 180 -0.22 -10.87 -10.72
CA SER A 180 0.36 -10.96 -12.08
C SER A 180 -0.21 -9.93 -13.08
N ASP A 181 -1.34 -9.31 -12.78
CA ASP A 181 -1.99 -8.29 -13.61
C ASP A 181 -1.60 -6.86 -13.24
N TYR A 182 -0.82 -6.67 -12.16
CA TYR A 182 -0.35 -5.37 -11.69
C TYR A 182 0.30 -4.57 -12.82
N HIS A 183 -0.11 -3.32 -12.98
CA HIS A 183 0.34 -2.41 -14.03
C HIS A 183 0.21 -2.96 -15.46
N LYS A 184 -0.84 -3.74 -15.70
CA LYS A 184 -1.16 -4.31 -17.02
C LYS A 184 -2.60 -4.06 -17.41
N PRO A 185 -2.93 -4.06 -18.73
CA PRO A 185 -4.30 -3.97 -19.22
C PRO A 185 -5.22 -5.06 -18.69
N SER A 186 -4.64 -6.17 -18.22
CA SER A 186 -5.39 -7.32 -17.70
C SER A 186 -5.84 -7.18 -16.24
N ASP A 187 -5.60 -6.04 -15.57
CA ASP A 187 -6.20 -5.75 -14.26
C ASP A 187 -7.65 -5.32 -14.42
N ASP A 188 -8.51 -6.31 -14.57
CA ASP A 188 -9.92 -6.17 -14.92
C ASP A 188 -10.87 -6.52 -13.77
N THR A 189 -12.08 -5.98 -13.84
CA THR A 189 -13.13 -6.10 -12.80
C THR A 189 -13.55 -7.55 -12.54
N GLU A 190 -13.49 -8.43 -13.54
CA GLU A 190 -13.87 -9.84 -13.44
C GLU A 190 -12.93 -10.62 -12.51
N LYS A 191 -11.75 -10.08 -12.27
CA LYS A 191 -10.74 -10.70 -11.42
C LYS A 191 -10.81 -10.27 -9.96
N LEU A 192 -11.66 -9.28 -9.64
CA LEU A 192 -11.82 -8.78 -8.28
C LEU A 192 -12.59 -9.77 -7.38
N ASN A 193 -12.12 -9.90 -6.15
CA ASN A 193 -12.82 -10.62 -5.10
C ASN A 193 -13.81 -9.71 -4.37
N TYR A 194 -14.99 -9.49 -4.95
CA TYR A 194 -16.03 -8.62 -4.38
C TYR A 194 -16.46 -9.02 -2.96
N LYS A 195 -16.47 -10.34 -2.64
CA LYS A 195 -16.77 -10.81 -1.29
C LYS A 195 -15.62 -10.46 -0.31
N GLY A 196 -14.39 -10.48 -0.80
CA GLY A 196 -13.21 -10.02 -0.06
C GLY A 196 -13.30 -8.52 0.21
N MET A 197 -13.62 -7.72 -0.80
CA MET A 197 -13.80 -6.27 -0.67
C MET A 197 -14.93 -5.92 0.33
N GLU A 198 -16.01 -6.69 0.35
CA GLU A 198 -17.08 -6.51 1.34
C GLU A 198 -16.57 -6.75 2.77
N LYS A 199 -15.76 -7.80 3.00
CA LYS A 199 -15.15 -8.07 4.31
C LYS A 199 -14.21 -6.95 4.74
N ILE A 200 -13.34 -6.50 3.83
CA ILE A 200 -12.40 -5.40 4.11
C ILE A 200 -13.18 -4.12 4.42
N SER A 201 -14.22 -3.79 3.64
CA SER A 201 -15.01 -2.59 3.91
C SER A 201 -15.71 -2.60 5.27
N LYS A 202 -16.23 -3.75 5.71
CA LYS A 202 -16.82 -3.92 7.05
C LYS A 202 -15.76 -3.77 8.15
N TYR A 203 -14.62 -4.41 7.97
CA TYR A 203 -13.50 -4.32 8.89
C TYR A 203 -13.01 -2.88 9.07
N LEU A 204 -12.83 -2.16 7.96
CA LEU A 204 -12.45 -0.74 7.99
C LEU A 204 -13.49 0.13 8.69
N LEU A 205 -14.77 -0.09 8.40
CA LEU A 205 -15.85 0.65 9.05
C LEU A 205 -15.89 0.39 10.56
N ASN A 206 -15.69 -0.86 11.00
CA ASN A 206 -15.60 -1.20 12.42
C ASN A 206 -14.42 -0.47 13.10
N ILE A 207 -13.24 -0.41 12.45
CA ILE A 207 -12.07 0.33 12.96
C ILE A 207 -12.40 1.82 13.08
N VAL A 208 -13.02 2.41 12.05
CA VAL A 208 -13.41 3.83 12.07
C VAL A 208 -14.36 4.12 13.22
N ASN A 209 -15.38 3.29 13.41
CA ASN A 209 -16.36 3.43 14.50
C ASN A 209 -15.74 3.26 15.90
N ASP A 210 -14.83 2.28 16.08
CA ASP A 210 -14.11 2.10 17.34
C ASP A 210 -13.25 3.32 17.69
N LEU A 211 -12.51 3.83 16.71
CA LEU A 211 -11.63 4.97 16.88
C LEU A 211 -12.36 6.31 16.93
N ASP A 212 -13.64 6.36 16.51
CA ASP A 212 -14.44 7.58 16.60
C ASP A 212 -14.66 8.02 18.05
N SER A 213 -14.87 7.07 18.97
CA SER A 213 -15.03 7.34 20.40
C SER A 213 -13.73 7.75 21.10
N ALA A 214 -12.58 7.55 20.49
CA ALA A 214 -11.29 7.91 21.06
C ALA A 214 -11.01 9.41 20.94
N GLU A 215 -10.18 9.94 21.84
CA GLU A 215 -9.58 11.25 21.65
C GLU A 215 -8.73 11.26 20.37
N LYS A 216 -8.31 12.46 19.92
CA LYS A 216 -7.37 12.59 18.79
C LYS A 216 -6.15 11.70 19.02
N LEU A 217 -5.83 10.84 18.04
CA LEU A 217 -4.76 9.87 18.18
C LEU A 217 -3.38 10.54 18.28
N THR A 218 -2.56 9.98 19.16
CA THR A 218 -1.18 10.42 19.32
C THR A 218 -0.32 9.84 18.19
N PHE A 219 0.40 10.71 17.48
CA PHE A 219 1.38 10.32 16.49
C PHE A 219 2.66 9.77 17.14
N ARG A 220 3.21 8.73 16.54
CA ARG A 220 4.54 8.19 16.84
C ARG A 220 5.34 8.10 15.56
N LYS A 221 6.54 8.66 15.60
CA LYS A 221 7.50 8.44 14.51
C LYS A 221 8.00 7.00 14.57
N THR A 222 7.88 6.31 13.44
CA THR A 222 8.41 4.95 13.24
C THR A 222 9.82 5.03 12.66
N LYS A 223 10.55 3.92 12.63
CA LYS A 223 11.78 3.85 11.89
C LYS A 223 11.46 4.11 10.42
N ASN A 224 12.11 5.11 9.84
CA ASN A 224 11.96 5.40 8.42
C ASN A 224 13.00 4.60 7.65
N GLU A 225 12.65 3.38 7.30
CA GLU A 225 13.54 2.48 6.59
C GLU A 225 13.80 2.95 5.15
N SER A 226 12.87 3.75 4.57
CA SER A 226 12.99 4.26 3.22
C SER A 226 13.88 5.52 3.09
N GLU A 227 14.15 6.26 4.17
CA GLU A 227 15.05 7.43 4.12
C GLU A 227 16.50 7.04 3.76
N GLU A 228 16.86 5.77 3.90
CA GLU A 228 18.21 5.27 3.59
C GLU A 228 18.33 4.66 2.19
N VAL A 229 17.25 4.59 1.41
CA VAL A 229 17.27 3.98 0.07
C VAL A 229 17.45 5.06 -0.99
N PRO A 230 18.63 5.21 -1.59
CA PRO A 230 18.84 6.13 -2.71
C PRO A 230 18.11 5.64 -3.96
N ALA A 231 17.93 6.54 -4.93
CA ALA A 231 17.32 6.20 -6.21
C ALA A 231 18.06 5.03 -6.88
N PHE A 232 17.31 4.06 -7.37
CA PHE A 232 17.87 2.88 -8.03
C PHE A 232 18.44 3.26 -9.40
N LYS A 233 19.65 2.79 -9.69
CA LYS A 233 20.26 2.87 -11.02
C LYS A 233 20.07 1.59 -11.81
N VAL A 234 19.73 0.50 -11.12
CA VAL A 234 19.59 -0.85 -11.67
C VAL A 234 18.35 -1.55 -11.13
N ALA A 235 17.87 -2.57 -11.84
CA ALA A 235 16.78 -3.42 -11.40
C ALA A 235 17.15 -4.89 -11.58
N LEU A 236 16.97 -5.68 -10.52
CA LEU A 236 17.08 -7.14 -10.62
C LEU A 236 15.96 -7.72 -11.51
N GLY A 237 14.84 -7.01 -11.60
CA GLY A 237 13.66 -7.45 -12.36
C GLY A 237 12.84 -8.49 -11.61
N VAL A 238 12.64 -8.28 -10.33
CA VAL A 238 11.75 -9.09 -9.49
C VAL A 238 10.62 -8.21 -8.94
N VAL A 239 9.47 -8.83 -8.76
CA VAL A 239 8.33 -8.28 -8.04
C VAL A 239 8.41 -8.84 -6.63
N PRO A 240 8.59 -8.01 -5.61
CA PRO A 240 8.63 -8.46 -4.24
C PRO A 240 7.27 -8.93 -3.73
N ASP A 241 7.27 -9.90 -2.83
CA ASP A 241 6.07 -10.31 -2.09
C ASP A 241 5.89 -9.45 -0.84
N TYR A 242 5.04 -8.44 -0.95
CA TYR A 242 4.76 -7.49 0.13
C TYR A 242 3.95 -8.09 1.29
N LEU A 243 3.37 -9.29 1.13
CA LEU A 243 2.65 -10.00 2.20
C LEU A 243 3.57 -10.92 3.01
N TYR A 244 4.80 -11.12 2.54
CA TYR A 244 5.74 -12.01 3.19
C TYR A 244 6.36 -11.36 4.43
N SER A 245 6.19 -12.01 5.57
CA SER A 245 6.73 -11.57 6.87
C SER A 245 7.89 -12.41 7.38
N GLY A 246 8.41 -13.35 6.56
CA GLY A 246 9.57 -14.18 6.89
C GLY A 246 10.90 -13.46 6.66
N GLU A 247 12.00 -14.15 6.99
CA GLU A 247 13.35 -13.66 6.73
C GLU A 247 13.66 -13.61 5.23
N GLY A 248 14.15 -12.48 4.74
CA GLY A 248 14.52 -12.25 3.35
C GLY A 248 13.46 -11.51 2.54
N MET A 249 13.78 -11.21 1.27
CA MET A 249 12.85 -10.65 0.31
C MET A 249 12.33 -11.77 -0.60
N ARG A 250 11.07 -12.21 -0.40
CA ARG A 250 10.45 -13.22 -1.25
C ARG A 250 10.01 -12.63 -2.57
N ILE A 251 10.20 -13.39 -3.65
CA ILE A 251 9.83 -13.01 -5.02
C ILE A 251 8.41 -13.48 -5.30
N ASP A 252 7.51 -12.58 -5.65
CA ASP A 252 6.16 -12.88 -6.14
C ASP A 252 6.08 -12.97 -7.66
N GLY A 253 7.00 -12.33 -8.38
CA GLY A 253 7.10 -12.39 -9.83
C GLY A 253 8.49 -12.05 -10.34
N VAL A 254 8.78 -12.46 -11.59
CA VAL A 254 10.05 -12.15 -12.26
C VAL A 254 9.72 -11.54 -13.62
N SER A 255 10.30 -10.36 -13.89
CA SER A 255 10.13 -9.64 -15.14
C SER A 255 10.96 -10.26 -16.26
N GLU A 256 10.39 -10.32 -17.47
CA GLU A 256 11.06 -10.84 -18.65
C GLU A 256 12.27 -9.99 -19.03
N GLU A 257 13.27 -10.62 -19.67
CA GLU A 257 14.51 -9.99 -20.15
C GLU A 257 15.40 -9.35 -19.05
N LYS A 258 15.03 -9.43 -17.78
CA LYS A 258 15.76 -8.85 -16.66
C LYS A 258 16.78 -9.82 -16.04
N PRO A 259 17.76 -9.34 -15.25
CA PRO A 259 18.82 -10.15 -14.67
C PRO A 259 18.33 -11.37 -13.89
N ALA A 260 17.26 -11.24 -13.11
CA ALA A 260 16.69 -12.34 -12.34
C ALA A 260 16.22 -13.49 -13.23
N GLN A 261 15.46 -13.21 -14.29
CA GLN A 261 14.99 -14.21 -15.23
C GLN A 261 16.15 -14.91 -15.94
N LYS A 262 17.10 -14.12 -16.43
CA LYS A 262 18.30 -14.66 -17.11
C LYS A 262 19.14 -15.57 -16.22
N ALA A 263 19.11 -15.32 -14.91
CA ALA A 263 19.76 -16.15 -13.88
C ALA A 263 18.90 -17.34 -13.41
N GLY A 264 17.68 -17.51 -13.94
CA GLY A 264 16.80 -18.62 -13.59
C GLY A 264 16.13 -18.49 -12.23
N MET A 265 16.03 -17.26 -11.69
CA MET A 265 15.23 -16.99 -10.51
C MET A 265 13.73 -17.04 -10.84
N GLN A 266 12.90 -17.37 -9.87
CA GLN A 266 11.47 -17.57 -10.08
C GLN A 266 10.64 -17.14 -8.87
N LYS A 267 9.32 -17.03 -9.07
CA LYS A 267 8.35 -16.82 -7.98
C LYS A 267 8.54 -17.84 -6.86
N GLY A 268 8.51 -17.38 -5.61
CA GLY A 268 8.72 -18.18 -4.40
C GLY A 268 10.17 -18.24 -3.91
N ASP A 269 11.14 -17.79 -4.72
CA ASP A 269 12.52 -17.61 -4.23
C ASP A 269 12.56 -16.52 -3.18
N THR A 270 13.38 -16.73 -2.14
CA THR A 270 13.57 -15.71 -1.09
C THR A 270 15.02 -15.25 -1.11
N VAL A 271 15.27 -14.03 -1.53
CA VAL A 271 16.58 -13.39 -1.57
C VAL A 271 17.04 -13.12 -0.13
N LEU A 272 18.20 -13.66 0.23
CA LEU A 272 18.81 -13.53 1.55
C LEU A 272 20.08 -12.66 1.53
N LYS A 273 20.71 -12.55 0.34
CA LYS A 273 21.92 -11.75 0.17
C LYS A 273 22.09 -11.29 -1.25
N LEU A 274 22.48 -10.02 -1.42
CA LEU A 274 22.81 -9.42 -2.71
C LEU A 274 24.23 -8.83 -2.65
N GLY A 275 25.15 -9.45 -3.41
CA GLY A 275 26.58 -9.17 -3.25
C GLY A 275 27.07 -9.55 -1.85
N ASP A 276 27.73 -8.60 -1.19
CA ASP A 276 28.22 -8.80 0.19
C ASP A 276 27.21 -8.36 1.26
N GLN A 277 26.01 -7.88 0.88
CA GLN A 277 25.02 -7.34 1.79
C GLN A 277 23.93 -8.37 2.10
N ASP A 278 23.66 -8.61 3.38
CA ASP A 278 22.53 -9.42 3.83
C ASP A 278 21.23 -8.66 3.59
N THR A 279 20.19 -9.40 3.15
CA THR A 279 18.86 -8.85 2.83
C THR A 279 17.79 -9.54 3.68
N PRO A 280 17.79 -9.32 5.02
CA PRO A 280 16.84 -9.96 5.93
C PRO A 280 15.38 -9.56 5.69
N ASP A 281 15.16 -8.46 4.98
CA ASP A 281 13.85 -7.89 4.64
C ASP A 281 13.90 -7.13 3.30
N MET A 282 12.73 -6.65 2.89
CA MET A 282 12.55 -5.86 1.67
C MET A 282 13.45 -4.62 1.62
N MET A 283 13.51 -3.88 2.72
CA MET A 283 14.24 -2.61 2.76
C MET A 283 15.75 -2.81 2.66
N SER A 284 16.27 -3.82 3.34
CA SER A 284 17.68 -4.24 3.23
C SER A 284 18.02 -4.66 1.80
N TYR A 285 17.09 -5.37 1.11
CA TYR A 285 17.23 -5.69 -0.30
C TYR A 285 17.28 -4.44 -1.17
N MET A 286 16.37 -3.49 -0.98
CA MET A 286 16.36 -2.22 -1.72
C MET A 286 17.64 -1.43 -1.49
N LYS A 287 18.11 -1.35 -0.24
CA LYS A 287 19.37 -0.71 0.10
C LYS A 287 20.57 -1.38 -0.59
N ALA A 288 20.62 -2.70 -0.57
CA ALA A 288 21.66 -3.45 -1.28
C ALA A 288 21.61 -3.19 -2.79
N LEU A 289 20.41 -3.20 -3.40
CA LEU A 289 20.22 -2.95 -4.83
C LEU A 289 20.71 -1.55 -5.25
N SER A 290 20.52 -0.54 -4.42
CA SER A 290 20.90 0.84 -4.70
C SER A 290 22.42 1.08 -4.77
N THR A 291 23.22 0.11 -4.33
CA THR A 291 24.70 0.22 -4.35
C THR A 291 25.32 -0.25 -5.66
N PHE A 292 24.51 -0.78 -6.59
CA PHE A 292 25.00 -1.30 -7.86
C PHE A 292 24.78 -0.32 -9.02
N ASP A 293 25.66 -0.40 -10.00
CA ASP A 293 25.61 0.36 -11.25
C ASP A 293 25.34 -0.57 -12.45
N GLU A 294 24.83 -0.01 -13.55
CA GLU A 294 24.56 -0.73 -14.79
C GLU A 294 25.83 -1.41 -15.34
N GLY A 295 25.71 -2.65 -15.80
CA GLY A 295 26.81 -3.49 -16.25
C GLY A 295 27.61 -4.17 -15.14
N GLN A 296 27.33 -3.88 -13.88
CA GLN A 296 28.01 -4.49 -12.74
C GLN A 296 27.51 -5.92 -12.51
N SER A 297 28.46 -6.85 -12.27
CA SER A 297 28.16 -8.24 -11.94
C SER A 297 28.24 -8.48 -10.45
N THR A 298 27.34 -9.28 -9.92
CA THR A 298 27.33 -9.69 -8.51
C THR A 298 26.73 -11.09 -8.34
N VAL A 299 26.68 -11.57 -7.11
CA VAL A 299 26.07 -12.86 -6.73
C VAL A 299 24.83 -12.60 -5.90
N VAL A 300 23.74 -13.32 -6.22
CA VAL A 300 22.53 -13.37 -5.40
C VAL A 300 22.48 -14.70 -4.68
N MET A 301 22.35 -14.67 -3.35
CA MET A 301 22.05 -15.85 -2.54
C MET A 301 20.57 -15.83 -2.20
N PHE A 302 19.88 -16.94 -2.46
CA PHE A 302 18.46 -17.06 -2.20
C PHE A 302 18.09 -18.47 -1.75
N LYS A 303 16.91 -18.61 -1.18
CA LYS A 303 16.35 -19.88 -0.73
C LYS A 303 15.21 -20.28 -1.67
N ARG A 304 15.26 -21.51 -2.18
CA ARG A 304 14.20 -22.13 -3.00
C ARG A 304 13.79 -23.45 -2.37
N ASN A 305 12.52 -23.61 -2.03
CA ASN A 305 11.99 -24.84 -1.41
C ASN A 305 12.79 -25.32 -0.18
N GLY A 306 13.35 -24.39 0.58
CA GLY A 306 14.16 -24.67 1.77
C GLY A 306 15.66 -24.82 1.51
N GLU A 307 16.11 -24.95 0.26
CA GLU A 307 17.52 -25.10 -0.11
C GLU A 307 18.17 -23.75 -0.44
N LEU A 308 19.41 -23.55 0.01
CA LEU A 308 20.19 -22.35 -0.32
C LEU A 308 20.82 -22.51 -1.71
N MET A 309 20.63 -21.50 -2.54
CA MET A 309 21.17 -21.41 -3.89
C MET A 309 21.91 -20.09 -4.10
N THR A 310 22.82 -20.08 -5.06
CA THR A 310 23.51 -18.86 -5.48
C THR A 310 23.53 -18.78 -7.00
N VAL A 311 23.32 -17.57 -7.53
CA VAL A 311 23.43 -17.29 -8.97
C VAL A 311 24.25 -16.04 -9.18
N LYS A 312 24.99 -16.00 -10.28
CA LYS A 312 25.66 -14.78 -10.75
C LYS A 312 24.69 -14.01 -11.65
N ILE A 313 24.58 -12.72 -11.42
CA ILE A 313 23.80 -11.80 -12.26
C ILE A 313 24.70 -10.67 -12.80
N THR A 314 24.24 -10.03 -13.85
CA THR A 314 24.77 -8.75 -14.34
C THR A 314 23.61 -7.81 -14.56
N PHE A 315 23.70 -6.62 -13.99
CA PHE A 315 22.68 -5.57 -14.12
C PHE A 315 22.73 -4.86 -15.45
#